data_b49bec5cf71d0d64e3d9e1cbafd99eca
#
_entry.id   b49bec5cf71d0d64e3d9e1cbafd99eca
#
_cell.length_a   1.000
_cell.length_b   1.000
_cell.length_c   1.000
_cell.angle_alpha   90.00
_cell.angle_beta   90.00
_cell.angle_gamma   90.00
#
_symmetry.space_group_name_H-M   'P 1'
#
loop_
_entity.id
_entity.type
_entity.pdbx_description
1 polymer ?
#
loop_
_entity_poly.entity_id
_entity_poly.type
_entity_poly.pdbx_seq_one_letter_code
_entity_poly.pdbx_strand_id
1 'polypeptide(L)'
;MLFRSDALVTGRRALDAAPDRSDKLAAANTLCWCLLRQGRLGEAGDLAVEWADRTEPRISRASDADLAGWGKLWLYVANAQVRNNEPGAAADALRVAGAAAARIGREVVTDESTTRTFGPVTVPMIRAENAVLSGRPDRVLAIAERIPRDGLVHAQSASVLRHRLDVAAAHSQLRGYAEAVDVLEGVRRQAPEWLVQQRTARDVMEGIVARRRTLTPQMRELAAAVRLDL
;
A
#
# COMPACT_ATOMS: atom_id res chain seq x y z
N MET A 1 20.18 11.52 -5.58
CA MET A 1 19.12 12.23 -6.36
C MET A 1 19.04 11.76 -7.82
N LEU A 2 20.11 11.36 -8.46
CA LEU A 2 20.19 10.90 -9.87
C LEU A 2 19.33 9.66 -10.17
N PHE A 3 19.30 8.65 -9.32
CA PHE A 3 18.51 7.42 -9.52
C PHE A 3 16.99 7.59 -9.69
N ARG A 4 16.42 8.71 -9.22
CA ARG A 4 14.97 8.95 -9.30
C ARG A 4 14.52 9.50 -10.66
N SER A 5 15.36 10.27 -11.33
CA SER A 5 15.08 10.81 -12.66
C SER A 5 15.18 9.73 -13.72
N ASP A 6 16.19 8.87 -13.60
CA ASP A 6 16.47 7.79 -14.56
C ASP A 6 15.35 6.74 -14.57
N ALA A 7 14.76 6.45 -13.41
CA ALA A 7 13.64 5.51 -13.30
C ALA A 7 12.39 5.98 -14.07
N LEU A 8 12.09 7.29 -14.07
CA LEU A 8 10.96 7.84 -14.84
C LEU A 8 11.24 7.83 -16.33
N VAL A 9 12.45 8.20 -16.74
CA VAL A 9 12.86 8.18 -18.15
C VAL A 9 12.80 6.76 -18.68
N THR A 10 13.37 5.81 -17.94
CA THR A 10 13.34 4.39 -18.31
C THR A 10 11.91 3.85 -18.36
N GLY A 11 11.08 4.20 -17.37
CA GLY A 11 9.68 3.79 -17.34
C GLY A 11 8.86 4.34 -18.51
N ARG A 12 9.07 5.60 -18.91
CA ARG A 12 8.43 6.18 -20.09
C ARG A 12 8.87 5.47 -21.38
N ARG A 13 10.18 5.24 -21.55
CA ARG A 13 10.69 4.46 -22.68
C ARG A 13 10.11 3.05 -22.74
N ALA A 14 9.98 2.39 -21.59
CA ALA A 14 9.34 1.07 -21.50
C ALA A 14 7.87 1.13 -21.91
N LEU A 15 7.15 2.17 -21.53
CA LEU A 15 5.75 2.38 -21.91
C LEU A 15 5.59 2.62 -23.41
N ASP A 16 6.48 3.44 -24.00
CA ASP A 16 6.49 3.75 -25.45
C ASP A 16 6.87 2.52 -26.29
N ALA A 17 7.82 1.71 -25.79
CA ALA A 17 8.32 0.52 -26.47
C ALA A 17 7.48 -0.73 -26.24
N ALA A 18 6.54 -0.71 -25.30
CA ALA A 18 5.73 -1.88 -24.94
C ALA A 18 4.89 -2.38 -26.13
N PRO A 19 5.04 -3.65 -26.54
CA PRO A 19 4.45 -4.16 -27.78
C PRO A 19 2.94 -4.38 -27.66
N ASP A 20 2.47 -4.77 -26.48
CA ASP A 20 1.08 -5.13 -26.28
C ASP A 20 0.43 -4.38 -25.11
N ARG A 21 -0.87 -4.64 -24.92
CA ARG A 21 -1.69 -4.00 -23.89
C ARG A 21 -1.23 -4.37 -22.49
N SER A 22 -0.83 -5.61 -22.25
CA SER A 22 -0.41 -6.10 -20.93
C SER A 22 0.89 -5.41 -20.49
N ASP A 23 1.87 -5.33 -21.40
CA ASP A 23 3.16 -4.68 -21.15
C ASP A 23 2.99 -3.18 -20.92
N LYS A 24 2.11 -2.52 -21.71
CA LYS A 24 1.76 -1.11 -21.51
C LYS A 24 1.13 -0.88 -20.14
N LEU A 25 0.23 -1.76 -19.72
CA LEU A 25 -0.43 -1.68 -18.42
C LEU A 25 0.58 -1.88 -17.28
N ALA A 26 1.51 -2.81 -17.41
CA ALA A 26 2.59 -3.03 -16.44
C ALA A 26 3.53 -1.81 -16.34
N ALA A 27 3.92 -1.23 -17.47
CA ALA A 27 4.75 -0.04 -17.53
C ALA A 27 4.04 1.19 -16.92
N ALA A 28 2.76 1.41 -17.24
CA ALA A 28 1.94 2.48 -16.67
C ALA A 28 1.83 2.35 -15.15
N ASN A 29 1.55 1.15 -14.64
CA ASN A 29 1.51 0.87 -13.20
C ASN A 29 2.85 1.18 -12.51
N THR A 30 3.96 0.82 -13.14
CA THR A 30 5.31 1.12 -12.62
C THR A 30 5.58 2.62 -12.58
N LEU A 31 5.21 3.35 -13.63
CA LEU A 31 5.35 4.81 -13.68
C LEU A 31 4.51 5.50 -12.61
N CYS A 32 3.25 5.11 -12.44
CA CYS A 32 2.38 5.65 -11.39
C CYS A 32 3.01 5.46 -10.01
N TRP A 33 3.57 4.27 -9.74
CA TRP A 33 4.28 4.02 -8.49
C TRP A 33 5.50 4.92 -8.32
N CYS A 34 6.32 5.10 -9.36
CA CYS A 34 7.49 5.98 -9.33
C CYS A 34 7.09 7.43 -9.04
N LEU A 35 6.04 7.93 -9.69
CA LEU A 35 5.52 9.29 -9.50
C LEU A 35 5.00 9.50 -8.07
N LEU A 36 4.21 8.57 -7.54
CA LEU A 36 3.74 8.63 -6.15
C LEU A 36 4.90 8.65 -5.15
N ARG A 37 5.93 7.84 -5.37
CA ARG A 37 7.13 7.80 -4.51
C ARG A 37 7.96 9.07 -4.56
N GLN A 38 7.82 9.87 -5.63
CA GLN A 38 8.44 11.18 -5.77
C GLN A 38 7.57 12.34 -5.25
N GLY A 39 6.35 12.07 -4.80
CA GLY A 39 5.40 13.08 -4.36
C GLY A 39 4.71 13.83 -5.51
N ARG A 40 4.86 13.36 -6.76
CA ARG A 40 4.23 13.94 -7.97
C ARG A 40 2.80 13.41 -8.10
N LEU A 41 1.96 13.79 -7.12
CA LEU A 41 0.64 13.20 -6.92
C LEU A 41 -0.32 13.47 -8.10
N GLY A 42 -0.35 14.70 -8.60
CA GLY A 42 -1.20 15.07 -9.75
C GLY A 42 -0.85 14.23 -10.97
N GLU A 43 0.44 14.22 -11.35
CA GLU A 43 0.90 13.44 -12.51
C GLU A 43 0.67 11.94 -12.36
N ALA A 44 0.79 11.41 -11.15
CA ALA A 44 0.50 10.00 -10.88
C ALA A 44 -0.99 9.68 -11.06
N GLY A 45 -1.86 10.56 -10.58
CA GLY A 45 -3.31 10.44 -10.73
C GLY A 45 -3.74 10.56 -12.20
N ASP A 46 -3.27 11.59 -12.89
CA ASP A 46 -3.59 11.85 -14.30
C ASP A 46 -3.15 10.68 -15.20
N LEU A 47 -1.92 10.20 -15.02
CA LEU A 47 -1.41 9.04 -15.75
C LEU A 47 -2.24 7.78 -15.46
N ALA A 48 -2.62 7.57 -14.20
CA ALA A 48 -3.39 6.40 -13.82
C ALA A 48 -4.80 6.44 -14.42
N VAL A 49 -5.47 7.59 -14.44
CA VAL A 49 -6.79 7.79 -15.09
C VAL A 49 -6.65 7.58 -16.59
N GLU A 50 -5.70 8.26 -17.23
CA GLU A 50 -5.47 8.14 -18.68
C GLU A 50 -5.33 6.67 -19.13
N TRP A 51 -4.52 5.90 -18.39
CA TRP A 51 -4.31 4.49 -18.73
C TRP A 51 -5.46 3.59 -18.29
N ALA A 52 -6.18 3.93 -17.22
CA ALA A 52 -7.41 3.22 -16.85
C ALA A 52 -8.48 3.36 -17.96
N ASP A 53 -8.67 4.56 -18.50
CA ASP A 53 -9.63 4.81 -19.59
C ASP A 53 -9.22 4.09 -20.88
N ARG A 54 -7.93 4.19 -21.27
CA ARG A 54 -7.41 3.52 -22.48
C ARG A 54 -7.46 1.99 -22.40
N THR A 55 -7.39 1.45 -21.20
CA THR A 55 -7.32 0.01 -20.96
C THR A 55 -8.55 -0.53 -20.22
N GLU A 56 -9.67 0.19 -20.26
CA GLU A 56 -10.90 -0.29 -19.64
C GLU A 56 -11.30 -1.66 -20.19
N PRO A 57 -11.36 -2.70 -19.34
CA PRO A 57 -11.67 -4.03 -19.80
C PRO A 57 -13.18 -4.25 -19.88
N ARG A 58 -13.63 -5.11 -20.76
CA ARG A 58 -14.97 -5.69 -20.64
C ARG A 58 -14.96 -6.68 -19.49
N ILE A 59 -15.42 -6.25 -18.31
CA ILE A 59 -15.33 -6.99 -17.03
C ILE A 59 -15.78 -8.45 -17.17
N SER A 60 -16.81 -8.73 -17.97
CA SER A 60 -17.34 -10.09 -18.17
C SER A 60 -16.43 -11.02 -18.98
N ARG A 61 -15.47 -10.48 -19.74
CA ARG A 61 -14.62 -11.25 -20.67
C ARG A 61 -13.13 -11.05 -20.44
N ALA A 62 -12.75 -10.14 -19.57
CA ALA A 62 -11.36 -9.84 -19.28
C ALA A 62 -10.68 -10.97 -18.50
N SER A 63 -9.40 -11.16 -18.74
CA SER A 63 -8.57 -12.04 -17.93
C SER A 63 -8.36 -11.48 -16.52
N ASP A 64 -8.02 -12.35 -15.58
CA ASP A 64 -7.66 -11.91 -14.21
C ASP A 64 -6.46 -10.93 -14.23
N ALA A 65 -5.50 -11.14 -15.13
CA ALA A 65 -4.34 -10.27 -15.28
C ALA A 65 -4.73 -8.86 -15.78
N ASP A 66 -5.61 -8.78 -16.78
CA ASP A 66 -6.11 -7.50 -17.29
C ASP A 66 -6.88 -6.73 -16.20
N LEU A 67 -7.78 -7.43 -15.50
CA LEU A 67 -8.55 -6.84 -14.41
C LEU A 67 -7.66 -6.39 -13.25
N ALA A 68 -6.63 -7.18 -12.92
CA ALA A 68 -5.69 -6.85 -11.85
C ALA A 68 -4.84 -5.63 -12.23
N GLY A 69 -4.29 -5.59 -13.43
CA GLY A 69 -3.51 -4.46 -13.92
C GLY A 69 -4.33 -3.17 -13.97
N TRP A 70 -5.56 -3.24 -14.50
CA TRP A 70 -6.49 -2.12 -14.56
C TRP A 70 -6.95 -1.67 -13.17
N GLY A 71 -7.31 -2.60 -12.32
CA GLY A 71 -7.70 -2.30 -10.93
C GLY A 71 -6.58 -1.64 -10.12
N LYS A 72 -5.32 -1.98 -10.38
CA LYS A 72 -4.16 -1.30 -9.77
C LYS A 72 -4.04 0.16 -10.16
N LEU A 73 -4.36 0.53 -11.40
CA LEU A 73 -4.39 1.95 -11.79
C LEU A 73 -5.38 2.72 -10.90
N TRP A 74 -6.55 2.17 -10.64
CA TRP A 74 -7.52 2.78 -9.73
C TRP A 74 -7.04 2.85 -8.28
N LEU A 75 -6.19 1.93 -7.82
CA LEU A 75 -5.53 2.07 -6.52
C LEU A 75 -4.54 3.24 -6.50
N TYR A 76 -3.83 3.51 -7.61
CA TYR A 76 -2.95 4.68 -7.72
C TYR A 76 -3.75 5.99 -7.77
N VAL A 77 -4.88 6.01 -8.47
CA VAL A 77 -5.82 7.15 -8.42
C VAL A 77 -6.24 7.39 -6.97
N ALA A 78 -6.71 6.37 -6.26
CA ALA A 78 -7.12 6.50 -4.87
C ALA A 78 -6.00 7.04 -3.97
N ASN A 79 -4.79 6.54 -4.14
CA ASN A 79 -3.63 6.97 -3.39
C ASN A 79 -3.19 8.42 -3.72
N ALA A 80 -3.33 8.87 -4.95
CA ALA A 80 -3.08 10.25 -5.33
C ALA A 80 -4.15 11.18 -4.74
N GLN A 81 -5.42 10.83 -4.90
CA GLN A 81 -6.54 11.66 -4.47
C GLN A 81 -6.59 11.85 -2.94
N VAL A 82 -6.38 10.78 -2.15
CA VAL A 82 -6.38 10.94 -0.69
C VAL A 82 -5.26 11.86 -0.21
N ARG A 83 -4.09 11.84 -0.86
CA ARG A 83 -2.97 12.72 -0.55
C ARG A 83 -3.17 14.16 -1.04
N ASN A 84 -3.99 14.35 -2.05
CA ASN A 84 -4.46 15.65 -2.52
C ASN A 84 -5.65 16.20 -1.71
N ASN A 85 -6.00 15.54 -0.59
CA ASN A 85 -7.13 15.89 0.26
C ASN A 85 -8.50 15.78 -0.43
N GLU A 86 -8.65 14.80 -1.35
CA GLU A 86 -9.87 14.47 -2.07
C GLU A 86 -10.39 13.06 -1.66
N PRO A 87 -10.84 12.88 -0.40
CA PRO A 87 -11.20 11.55 0.11
C PRO A 87 -12.45 10.96 -0.58
N GLY A 88 -13.33 11.79 -1.13
CA GLY A 88 -14.48 11.35 -1.92
C GLY A 88 -14.04 10.68 -3.22
N ALA A 89 -13.20 11.35 -4.01
CA ALA A 89 -12.64 10.80 -5.24
C ALA A 89 -11.79 9.54 -4.99
N ALA A 90 -11.04 9.51 -3.88
CA ALA A 90 -10.30 8.33 -3.47
C ALA A 90 -11.24 7.14 -3.16
N ALA A 91 -12.37 7.38 -2.49
CA ALA A 91 -13.36 6.34 -2.19
C ALA A 91 -14.02 5.81 -3.46
N ASP A 92 -14.28 6.67 -4.44
CA ASP A 92 -14.83 6.30 -5.75
C ASP A 92 -13.88 5.40 -6.52
N ALA A 93 -12.62 5.78 -6.62
CA ALA A 93 -11.58 4.98 -7.22
C ALA A 93 -11.44 3.59 -6.55
N LEU A 94 -11.51 3.54 -5.21
CA LEU A 94 -11.50 2.27 -4.47
C LEU A 94 -12.75 1.41 -4.71
N ARG A 95 -13.91 2.01 -5.03
CA ARG A 95 -15.11 1.23 -5.42
C ARG A 95 -14.90 0.56 -6.77
N VAL A 96 -14.31 1.28 -7.74
CA VAL A 96 -14.00 0.72 -9.06
C VAL A 96 -12.96 -0.41 -8.93
N ALA A 97 -11.85 -0.19 -8.21
CA ALA A 97 -10.87 -1.24 -7.94
C ALA A 97 -11.52 -2.45 -7.24
N GLY A 98 -12.44 -2.20 -6.30
CA GLY A 98 -13.18 -3.25 -5.59
C GLY A 98 -14.06 -4.10 -6.51
N ALA A 99 -14.68 -3.51 -7.53
CA ALA A 99 -15.47 -4.26 -8.52
C ALA A 99 -14.59 -5.22 -9.33
N ALA A 100 -13.39 -4.78 -9.76
CA ALA A 100 -12.43 -5.64 -10.43
C ALA A 100 -11.95 -6.77 -9.52
N ALA A 101 -11.61 -6.46 -8.26
CA ALA A 101 -11.17 -7.45 -7.29
C ALA A 101 -12.26 -8.49 -6.98
N ALA A 102 -13.51 -8.05 -6.83
CA ALA A 102 -14.65 -8.95 -6.61
C ALA A 102 -14.88 -9.90 -7.79
N ARG A 103 -14.70 -9.42 -9.03
CA ARG A 103 -14.81 -10.25 -10.24
C ARG A 103 -13.70 -11.31 -10.31
N ILE A 104 -12.47 -10.97 -9.90
CA ILE A 104 -11.35 -11.92 -9.84
C ILE A 104 -11.58 -12.95 -8.71
N GLY A 105 -12.08 -12.52 -7.54
CA GLY A 105 -12.42 -13.38 -6.40
C GLY A 105 -11.23 -13.95 -5.63
N ARG A 106 -9.99 -13.66 -6.03
CA ARG A 106 -8.74 -14.12 -5.40
C ARG A 106 -7.64 -13.08 -5.55
N GLU A 107 -6.56 -13.21 -4.78
CA GLU A 107 -5.36 -12.41 -5.01
C GLU A 107 -4.61 -12.90 -6.25
N VAL A 108 -4.17 -11.96 -7.08
CA VAL A 108 -3.36 -12.20 -8.27
C VAL A 108 -2.02 -11.49 -8.08
N VAL A 109 -0.92 -12.19 -8.36
CA VAL A 109 0.41 -11.58 -8.42
C VAL A 109 0.50 -10.77 -9.70
N THR A 110 0.74 -9.48 -9.58
CA THR A 110 0.83 -8.55 -10.72
C THR A 110 2.25 -8.20 -11.09
N ASP A 111 3.21 -8.57 -10.24
CA ASP A 111 4.64 -8.36 -10.44
C ASP A 111 5.39 -9.35 -9.54
N GLU A 112 5.97 -10.37 -10.15
CA GLU A 112 6.70 -11.43 -9.46
C GLU A 112 7.98 -10.92 -8.79
N SER A 113 8.64 -9.93 -9.39
CA SER A 113 9.89 -9.36 -8.89
C SER A 113 9.70 -8.62 -7.56
N THR A 114 8.51 -8.07 -7.32
CA THR A 114 8.18 -7.30 -6.12
C THR A 114 7.12 -7.96 -5.25
N THR A 115 6.64 -9.14 -5.62
CA THR A 115 5.51 -9.85 -4.97
C THR A 115 4.28 -8.97 -4.76
N ARG A 116 4.04 -8.04 -5.68
CA ARG A 116 2.86 -7.17 -5.63
C ARG A 116 1.64 -7.93 -6.08
N THR A 117 0.58 -7.79 -5.31
CA THR A 117 -0.71 -8.44 -5.58
C THR A 117 -1.80 -7.42 -5.89
N PHE A 118 -2.90 -7.92 -6.44
CA PHE A 118 -4.17 -7.22 -6.56
C PHE A 118 -5.32 -8.21 -6.36
N GLY A 119 -6.31 -7.82 -5.57
CA GLY A 119 -7.48 -8.65 -5.34
C GLY A 119 -8.29 -8.22 -4.11
N PRO A 120 -9.17 -9.11 -3.61
CA PRO A 120 -10.10 -8.82 -2.52
C PRO A 120 -9.42 -8.57 -1.16
N VAL A 121 -8.13 -8.88 -1.01
CA VAL A 121 -7.34 -8.57 0.18
C VAL A 121 -6.56 -7.27 0.00
N THR A 122 -5.95 -7.08 -1.17
CA THR A 122 -5.15 -5.86 -1.47
C THR A 122 -6.00 -4.59 -1.43
N VAL A 123 -7.21 -4.60 -2.01
CA VAL A 123 -8.08 -3.41 -2.05
C VAL A 123 -8.46 -2.92 -0.65
N PRO A 124 -8.91 -3.75 0.30
CA PRO A 124 -9.11 -3.32 1.68
C PRO A 124 -7.84 -2.80 2.36
N MET A 125 -6.67 -3.38 2.11
CA MET A 125 -5.42 -2.87 2.68
C MET A 125 -5.13 -1.43 2.21
N ILE A 126 -5.32 -1.12 0.94
CA ILE A 126 -5.18 0.26 0.43
C ILE A 126 -6.28 1.18 0.99
N ARG A 127 -7.48 0.67 1.21
CA ARG A 127 -8.53 1.43 1.91
C ARG A 127 -8.14 1.76 3.35
N ALA A 128 -7.47 0.85 4.06
CA ALA A 128 -6.91 1.10 5.39
C ALA A 128 -5.79 2.15 5.33
N GLU A 129 -4.87 2.08 4.36
CA GLU A 129 -3.84 3.11 4.14
C GLU A 129 -4.49 4.50 3.94
N ASN A 130 -5.53 4.59 3.10
CA ASN A 130 -6.25 5.84 2.89
C ASN A 130 -6.93 6.35 4.17
N ALA A 131 -7.41 5.46 5.03
CA ALA A 131 -7.97 5.84 6.34
C ALA A 131 -6.89 6.38 7.30
N VAL A 132 -5.66 5.82 7.27
CA VAL A 132 -4.51 6.38 8.02
C VAL A 132 -4.24 7.81 7.57
N LEU A 133 -4.13 8.02 6.25
CA LEU A 133 -3.84 9.34 5.65
C LEU A 133 -4.94 10.37 5.94
N SER A 134 -6.18 9.91 6.12
CA SER A 134 -7.33 10.74 6.49
C SER A 134 -7.51 10.91 8.01
N GLY A 135 -6.57 10.46 8.84
CA GLY A 135 -6.63 10.56 10.29
C GLY A 135 -7.78 9.76 10.93
N ARG A 136 -8.15 8.60 10.38
CA ARG A 136 -9.26 7.77 10.83
C ARG A 136 -8.77 6.40 11.34
N PRO A 137 -8.03 6.36 12.47
CA PRO A 137 -7.49 5.12 13.02
C PRO A 137 -8.57 4.09 13.39
N ASP A 138 -9.75 4.54 13.81
CA ASP A 138 -10.94 3.72 14.03
C ASP A 138 -11.30 2.88 12.79
N ARG A 139 -11.30 3.52 11.62
CA ARG A 139 -11.59 2.85 10.35
C ARG A 139 -10.51 1.87 9.93
N VAL A 140 -9.25 2.18 10.21
CA VAL A 140 -8.13 1.26 9.92
C VAL A 140 -8.36 -0.07 10.61
N LEU A 141 -8.64 -0.06 11.93
CA LEU A 141 -8.87 -1.27 12.70
C LEU A 141 -10.12 -2.02 12.24
N ALA A 142 -11.24 -1.32 12.02
CA ALA A 142 -12.47 -1.92 11.52
C ALA A 142 -12.30 -2.59 10.14
N ILE A 143 -11.43 -2.06 9.27
CA ILE A 143 -11.11 -2.68 7.98
C ILE A 143 -10.20 -3.90 8.20
N ALA A 144 -9.16 -3.77 9.03
CA ALA A 144 -8.20 -4.83 9.31
C ALA A 144 -8.86 -6.10 9.88
N GLU A 145 -9.85 -5.95 10.75
CA GLU A 145 -10.63 -7.07 11.31
C GLU A 145 -11.38 -7.90 10.25
N ARG A 146 -11.72 -7.28 9.11
CA ARG A 146 -12.48 -7.91 8.03
C ARG A 146 -11.60 -8.55 6.97
N ILE A 147 -10.29 -8.32 7.00
CA ILE A 147 -9.35 -8.95 6.07
C ILE A 147 -9.12 -10.40 6.50
N PRO A 148 -9.47 -11.38 5.66
CA PRO A 148 -9.28 -12.79 5.98
C PRO A 148 -7.79 -13.10 6.20
N ARG A 149 -7.46 -13.70 7.32
CA ARG A 149 -6.06 -14.09 7.61
C ARG A 149 -5.55 -15.16 6.64
N ASP A 150 -6.43 -16.03 6.21
CA ASP A 150 -6.13 -17.13 5.27
C ASP A 150 -5.97 -16.63 3.82
N GLY A 151 -6.45 -15.43 3.51
CA GLY A 151 -6.32 -14.81 2.19
C GLY A 151 -4.98 -14.09 1.96
N LEU A 152 -4.10 -14.06 2.96
CA LEU A 152 -2.78 -13.43 2.87
C LEU A 152 -1.79 -14.36 2.15
N VAL A 153 -1.99 -14.55 0.84
CA VAL A 153 -1.24 -15.48 -0.02
C VAL A 153 0.28 -15.29 0.06
N HIS A 154 0.73 -14.11 0.45
CA HIS A 154 2.15 -13.83 0.71
C HIS A 154 2.27 -12.99 1.99
N ALA A 155 2.19 -13.66 3.14
CA ALA A 155 2.27 -13.01 4.47
C ALA A 155 3.51 -12.11 4.65
N GLN A 156 4.57 -12.37 3.89
CA GLN A 156 5.80 -11.57 3.87
C GLN A 156 5.83 -10.54 2.74
N SER A 157 4.75 -10.39 1.95
CA SER A 157 4.73 -9.36 0.91
C SER A 157 4.84 -7.96 1.52
N ALA A 158 5.51 -7.06 0.81
CA ALA A 158 5.67 -5.67 1.26
C ALA A 158 4.31 -4.98 1.50
N SER A 159 3.25 -5.38 0.79
CA SER A 159 1.89 -4.87 0.97
C SER A 159 1.30 -5.28 2.32
N VAL A 160 1.42 -6.56 2.69
CA VAL A 160 0.94 -7.08 3.97
C VAL A 160 1.73 -6.50 5.15
N LEU A 161 3.05 -6.44 5.03
CA LEU A 161 3.90 -5.85 6.08
C LEU A 161 3.58 -4.37 6.28
N ARG A 162 3.36 -3.62 5.20
CA ARG A 162 2.97 -2.21 5.26
C ARG A 162 1.61 -2.03 5.91
N HIS A 163 0.60 -2.83 5.53
CA HIS A 163 -0.71 -2.81 6.17
C HIS A 163 -0.61 -3.06 7.69
N ARG A 164 0.26 -3.96 8.13
CA ARG A 164 0.51 -4.16 9.58
C ARG A 164 1.09 -2.93 10.24
N LEU A 165 1.96 -2.17 9.57
CA LEU A 165 2.43 -0.90 10.11
C LEU A 165 1.30 0.13 10.24
N ASP A 166 0.36 0.15 9.28
CA ASP A 166 -0.83 1.00 9.36
C ASP A 166 -1.71 0.63 10.56
N VAL A 167 -1.87 -0.67 10.82
CA VAL A 167 -2.60 -1.18 12.00
C VAL A 167 -1.87 -0.80 13.30
N ALA A 168 -0.55 -0.95 13.36
CA ALA A 168 0.24 -0.54 14.53
C ALA A 168 0.14 0.97 14.78
N ALA A 169 0.18 1.79 13.72
CA ALA A 169 0.00 3.23 13.80
C ALA A 169 -1.40 3.59 14.34
N ALA A 170 -2.45 2.90 13.86
CA ALA A 170 -3.81 3.11 14.32
C ALA A 170 -3.98 2.77 15.81
N HIS A 171 -3.46 1.62 16.26
CA HIS A 171 -3.46 1.28 17.68
C HIS A 171 -2.72 2.33 18.53
N SER A 172 -1.54 2.78 18.10
CA SER A 172 -0.78 3.81 18.81
C SER A 172 -1.54 5.13 18.92
N GLN A 173 -2.22 5.56 17.85
CA GLN A 173 -3.05 6.77 17.84
C GLN A 173 -4.24 6.67 18.80
N LEU A 174 -4.83 5.49 18.93
CA LEU A 174 -5.92 5.19 19.87
C LEU A 174 -5.42 4.82 21.27
N ARG A 175 -4.12 4.99 21.55
CA ARG A 175 -3.46 4.65 22.83
C ARG A 175 -3.43 3.15 23.19
N GLY A 176 -3.73 2.27 22.26
CA GLY A 176 -3.54 0.84 22.33
C GLY A 176 -2.07 0.47 22.13
N TYR A 177 -1.21 0.89 23.08
CA TYR A 177 0.24 0.75 22.91
C TYR A 177 0.73 -0.69 22.99
N ALA A 178 0.05 -1.54 23.74
CA ALA A 178 0.37 -2.96 23.83
C ALA A 178 0.10 -3.64 22.49
N GLU A 179 -1.07 -3.39 21.92
CA GLU A 179 -1.48 -3.93 20.63
C GLU A 179 -0.55 -3.41 19.49
N ALA A 180 -0.17 -2.13 19.53
CA ALA A 180 0.77 -1.57 18.55
C ALA A 180 2.13 -2.29 18.62
N VAL A 181 2.64 -2.54 19.83
CA VAL A 181 3.91 -3.25 20.08
C VAL A 181 3.81 -4.70 19.60
N ASP A 182 2.72 -5.39 19.87
CA ASP A 182 2.51 -6.79 19.46
C ASP A 182 2.49 -6.92 17.93
N VAL A 183 1.85 -5.97 17.23
CA VAL A 183 1.84 -5.93 15.77
C VAL A 183 3.24 -5.68 15.22
N LEU A 184 3.98 -4.71 15.76
CA LEU A 184 5.36 -4.41 15.33
C LEU A 184 6.30 -5.58 15.58
N GLU A 185 6.15 -6.27 16.72
CA GLU A 185 6.93 -7.47 17.03
C GLU A 185 6.63 -8.60 16.05
N GLY A 186 5.37 -8.76 15.65
CA GLY A 186 4.99 -9.68 14.59
C GLY A 186 5.68 -9.38 13.26
N VAL A 187 5.80 -8.10 12.91
CA VAL A 187 6.55 -7.67 11.70
C VAL A 187 8.04 -7.91 11.88
N ARG A 188 8.62 -7.59 13.04
CA ARG A 188 10.03 -7.81 13.36
C ARG A 188 10.44 -9.26 13.19
N ARG A 189 9.63 -10.19 13.70
CA ARG A 189 9.89 -11.64 13.57
C ARG A 189 9.86 -12.14 12.14
N GLN A 190 9.05 -11.54 11.29
CA GLN A 190 8.90 -11.96 9.89
C GLN A 190 9.91 -11.32 8.94
N ALA A 191 10.25 -10.06 9.16
CA ALA A 191 11.07 -9.26 8.26
C ALA A 191 11.88 -8.21 9.05
N PRO A 192 12.87 -8.62 9.88
CA PRO A 192 13.60 -7.72 10.75
C PRO A 192 14.35 -6.63 9.99
N GLU A 193 15.06 -6.99 8.91
CA GLU A 193 15.83 -6.04 8.10
C GLU A 193 14.92 -5.02 7.37
N TRP A 194 13.75 -5.46 6.94
CA TRP A 194 12.77 -4.60 6.31
C TRP A 194 12.19 -3.59 7.31
N LEU A 195 11.87 -4.03 8.54
CA LEU A 195 11.30 -3.17 9.59
C LEU A 195 12.22 -1.99 9.93
N VAL A 196 13.52 -2.23 10.04
CA VAL A 196 14.54 -1.19 10.34
C VAL A 196 14.49 -0.04 9.32
N GLN A 197 14.12 -0.32 8.07
CA GLN A 197 14.04 0.67 7.01
C GLN A 197 12.69 1.44 6.98
N GLN A 198 11.75 1.08 7.86
CA GLN A 198 10.42 1.66 7.83
C GLN A 198 10.29 2.84 8.77
N ARG A 199 10.15 4.03 8.20
CA ARG A 199 9.92 5.26 8.98
C ARG A 199 8.67 5.15 9.86
N THR A 200 7.58 4.57 9.34
CA THR A 200 6.34 4.40 10.10
C THR A 200 6.56 3.59 11.39
N ALA A 201 7.38 2.54 11.36
CA ALA A 201 7.67 1.77 12.56
C ALA A 201 8.41 2.61 13.61
N ARG A 202 9.36 3.44 13.16
CA ARG A 202 10.07 4.39 14.03
C ARG A 202 9.12 5.43 14.60
N ASP A 203 8.30 6.08 13.75
CA ASP A 203 7.33 7.11 14.16
C ASP A 203 6.34 6.57 15.21
N VAL A 204 5.88 5.32 15.04
CA VAL A 204 5.01 4.63 16.02
C VAL A 204 5.74 4.45 17.35
N MET A 205 6.97 3.96 17.34
CA MET A 205 7.76 3.76 18.57
C MET A 205 8.11 5.09 19.25
N GLU A 206 8.47 6.13 18.50
CA GLU A 206 8.67 7.50 19.04
C GLU A 206 7.40 8.00 19.75
N GLY A 207 6.24 7.81 19.12
CA GLY A 207 4.95 8.18 19.71
C GLY A 207 4.62 7.43 21.00
N ILE A 208 5.00 6.16 21.11
CA ILE A 208 4.82 5.34 22.30
C ILE A 208 5.76 5.80 23.41
N VAL A 209 7.06 5.95 23.10
CA VAL A 209 8.10 6.37 24.05
C VAL A 209 7.76 7.75 24.65
N ALA A 210 7.36 8.70 23.82
CA ALA A 210 7.03 10.07 24.26
C ALA A 210 5.83 10.12 25.25
N ARG A 211 4.97 9.09 25.24
CA ARG A 211 3.73 9.08 26.05
C ARG A 211 3.75 8.09 27.21
N ARG A 212 4.76 7.24 27.30
CA ARG A 212 4.89 6.22 28.35
C ARG A 212 5.98 6.59 29.33
N ARG A 213 5.64 6.69 30.62
CA ARG A 213 6.62 6.93 31.71
C ARG A 213 7.57 5.74 31.90
N THR A 214 7.08 4.53 31.65
CA THR A 214 7.86 3.29 31.83
C THR A 214 7.72 2.44 30.59
N LEU A 215 8.84 2.04 30.03
CA LEU A 215 8.89 1.13 28.88
C LEU A 215 9.08 -0.30 29.34
N THR A 216 8.30 -1.23 28.77
CA THR A 216 8.52 -2.66 28.98
C THR A 216 9.85 -3.09 28.31
N PRO A 217 10.42 -4.27 28.68
CA PRO A 217 11.58 -4.82 27.99
C PRO A 217 11.34 -4.92 26.47
N GLN A 218 10.18 -5.43 26.05
CA GLN A 218 9.79 -5.56 24.66
C GLN A 218 9.76 -4.20 23.91
N MET A 219 9.26 -3.14 24.55
CA MET A 219 9.27 -1.80 23.97
C MET A 219 10.69 -1.28 23.75
N ARG A 220 11.60 -1.53 24.72
CA ARG A 220 13.02 -1.13 24.61
C ARG A 220 13.72 -1.89 23.47
N GLU A 221 13.47 -3.19 23.34
CA GLU A 221 14.02 -4.00 22.25
C GLU A 221 13.53 -3.54 20.89
N LEU A 222 12.23 -3.23 20.74
CA LEU A 222 11.68 -2.69 19.49
C LEU A 222 12.24 -1.31 19.17
N ALA A 223 12.36 -0.41 20.16
CA ALA A 223 12.96 0.90 19.98
C ALA A 223 14.39 0.77 19.43
N ALA A 224 15.20 -0.09 20.05
CA ALA A 224 16.56 -0.37 19.57
C ALA A 224 16.54 -0.97 18.14
N ALA A 225 15.62 -1.89 17.85
CA ALA A 225 15.48 -2.50 16.53
C ALA A 225 15.15 -1.48 15.43
N VAL A 226 14.37 -0.44 15.72
CA VAL A 226 14.07 0.64 14.76
C VAL A 226 15.05 1.82 14.86
N ARG A 227 16.17 1.66 15.57
CA ARG A 227 17.23 2.66 15.77
C ARG A 227 16.71 3.95 16.41
N LEU A 228 15.89 3.80 17.42
CA LEU A 228 15.42 4.91 18.26
C LEU A 228 16.29 4.97 19.51
N ASP A 229 16.98 6.10 19.69
CA ASP A 229 17.72 6.40 20.92
C ASP A 229 16.74 6.75 22.04
N LEU A 230 16.88 6.10 23.23
CA LEU A 230 15.99 6.22 24.40
C LEU A 230 16.56 7.17 25.45
#